data_677da52febb4e702b86f83c986660f45
#
_entry.id   677da52febb4e702b86f83c986660f45
#
_cell.length_a   1.000
_cell.length_b   1.000
_cell.length_c   1.000
_cell.angle_alpha   90.00
_cell.angle_beta   90.00
_cell.angle_gamma   90.00
#
_symmetry.space_group_name_H-M   'P 1'
#
loop_
_entity.id
_entity.type
_entity.pdbx_description
1 polymer ?
#
loop_
_entity_poly.entity_id
_entity_poly.type
_entity_poly.pdbx_seq_one_letter_code
_entity_poly.pdbx_strand_id
1 'polypeptide(L)'
;KLLAFGGNVTYDFQPVPTRKHSITPFQLTFNVLRNPTAAFEEIQAQNPALYISLRNQFIPKMEYTYTYDNASARGIKNPIWWQSTVTSAGNLTSVIYRAFGQSFSKEDKRLLNVPFAQFVKLNTEFRHLWNMDKNNKIASRVALGALFAYGNATIAPYSEQFYVGGANSIRAFTVRSIGPGGYHPAESRYSYLDQTGTFRFEANVEYRFRIFKSIWGATFLDAGNVWLMRKDEARPNSQLELKTFPKQIALGTGVGIRYDMDILVFRLDFGIPLHLPYDTERSGYYNVTGSFMKNLGIHFAIGYPF
;
A
#
# COMPACT_ATOMS: atom_id res chain seq x y z
N LYS A 1 -11.20 18.78 -2.40
CA LYS A 1 -10.62 18.13 -1.22
C LYS A 1 -11.40 16.86 -0.91
N LEU A 2 -10.69 15.74 -0.64
CA LEU A 2 -11.30 14.54 -0.06
C LEU A 2 -11.15 14.63 1.46
N LEU A 3 -12.26 14.51 2.18
CA LEU A 3 -12.31 14.48 3.64
C LEU A 3 -12.86 13.14 4.09
N ALA A 4 -12.34 12.61 5.19
CA ALA A 4 -12.86 11.41 5.82
C ALA A 4 -13.18 11.71 7.30
N PHE A 5 -14.40 11.38 7.71
CA PHE A 5 -14.85 11.47 9.10
C PHE A 5 -15.24 10.09 9.57
N GLY A 6 -14.88 9.73 10.77
CA GLY A 6 -15.27 8.43 11.28
C GLY A 6 -14.91 8.20 12.72
N GLY A 7 -15.36 7.05 13.22
CA GLY A 7 -15.07 6.55 14.54
C GLY A 7 -15.00 5.04 14.53
N ASN A 8 -14.27 4.48 15.48
CA ASN A 8 -14.15 3.03 15.67
C ASN A 8 -14.08 2.67 17.15
N VAL A 9 -14.36 1.40 17.41
CA VAL A 9 -14.10 0.77 18.70
C VAL A 9 -13.19 -0.41 18.43
N THR A 10 -12.04 -0.47 19.12
CA THR A 10 -11.06 -1.56 18.96
C THR A 10 -10.79 -2.18 20.31
N TYR A 11 -10.78 -3.51 20.35
CA TYR A 11 -10.38 -4.31 21.49
C TYR A 11 -9.07 -5.02 21.17
N ASP A 12 -8.05 -4.69 21.96
CA ASP A 12 -6.71 -5.29 21.87
C ASP A 12 -6.51 -6.30 22.99
N PHE A 13 -6.01 -7.48 22.67
CA PHE A 13 -5.56 -8.43 23.68
C PHE A 13 -4.28 -9.17 23.26
N GLN A 14 -3.47 -9.50 24.23
CA GLN A 14 -2.17 -10.10 24.03
C GLN A 14 -2.01 -11.32 24.97
N PRO A 15 -2.42 -12.52 24.51
CA PRO A 15 -2.41 -13.73 25.34
C PRO A 15 -0.99 -14.16 25.74
N VAL A 16 -0.01 -13.88 24.90
CA VAL A 16 1.42 -14.08 25.15
C VAL A 16 2.21 -12.89 24.59
N PRO A 17 3.41 -12.57 25.14
CA PRO A 17 4.18 -11.38 24.73
C PRO A 17 4.48 -11.28 23.23
N THR A 18 4.49 -12.41 22.51
CA THR A 18 4.81 -12.46 21.07
C THR A 18 3.59 -12.40 20.16
N ARG A 19 2.36 -12.42 20.68
CA ARG A 19 1.13 -12.52 19.87
C ARG A 19 0.11 -11.50 20.34
N LYS A 20 -0.22 -10.55 19.46
CA LYS A 20 -1.24 -9.53 19.69
C LYS A 20 -2.40 -9.75 18.75
N HIS A 21 -3.61 -9.58 19.25
CA HIS A 21 -4.85 -9.59 18.49
C HIS A 21 -5.55 -8.25 18.67
N SER A 22 -5.98 -7.65 17.57
CA SER A 22 -6.77 -6.42 17.56
C SER A 22 -8.07 -6.68 16.82
N ILE A 23 -9.19 -6.53 17.49
CA ILE A 23 -10.52 -6.72 16.93
C ILE A 23 -11.22 -5.37 16.92
N THR A 24 -11.61 -4.92 15.74
CA THR A 24 -12.44 -3.72 15.53
C THR A 24 -13.80 -4.18 15.03
N PRO A 25 -14.77 -4.46 15.93
CA PRO A 25 -16.07 -4.98 15.54
C PRO A 25 -16.92 -3.93 14.82
N PHE A 26 -16.61 -2.66 15.00
CA PHE A 26 -17.32 -1.58 14.36
C PHE A 26 -16.38 -0.41 14.07
N GLN A 27 -16.33 -0.04 12.81
CA GLN A 27 -15.72 1.20 12.31
C GLN A 27 -16.63 1.79 11.24
N LEU A 28 -16.96 3.05 11.35
CA LEU A 28 -17.70 3.78 10.32
C LEU A 28 -16.84 4.94 9.84
N THR A 29 -16.59 4.99 8.54
CA THR A 29 -15.93 6.12 7.88
C THR A 29 -16.87 6.70 6.84
N PHE A 30 -16.96 8.02 6.78
CA PHE A 30 -17.70 8.74 5.76
C PHE A 30 -16.73 9.57 4.93
N ASN A 31 -16.59 9.23 3.65
CA ASN A 31 -15.76 9.96 2.70
C ASN A 31 -16.60 11.04 2.03
N VAL A 32 -16.08 12.27 1.98
CA VAL A 32 -16.72 13.42 1.35
C VAL A 32 -15.75 14.11 0.41
N LEU A 33 -16.14 14.21 -0.85
CA LEU A 33 -15.44 15.03 -1.83
C LEU A 33 -16.06 16.44 -1.81
N ARG A 34 -15.27 17.45 -1.43
CA ARG A 34 -15.72 18.86 -1.38
C ARG A 34 -14.97 19.71 -2.38
N ASN A 35 -15.74 20.56 -3.08
CA ASN A 35 -15.24 21.60 -3.98
C ASN A 35 -14.18 21.05 -4.96
N PRO A 36 -14.56 20.11 -5.85
CA PRO A 36 -13.68 19.71 -6.95
C PRO A 36 -13.38 20.93 -7.82
N THR A 37 -12.21 20.96 -8.45
CA THR A 37 -11.88 21.97 -9.46
C THR A 37 -12.40 21.51 -10.82
N ALA A 38 -12.66 22.42 -11.74
CA ALA A 38 -13.13 22.06 -13.09
C ALA A 38 -12.19 21.05 -13.79
N ALA A 39 -10.87 21.25 -13.67
CA ALA A 39 -9.89 20.31 -14.20
C ALA A 39 -9.96 18.91 -13.54
N PHE A 40 -10.37 18.82 -12.27
CA PHE A 40 -10.55 17.56 -11.58
C PHE A 40 -11.87 16.88 -11.99
N GLU A 41 -12.94 17.65 -12.20
CA GLU A 41 -14.22 17.15 -12.73
C GLU A 41 -14.07 16.58 -14.15
N GLU A 42 -13.25 17.20 -14.97
CA GLU A 42 -12.92 16.70 -16.30
C GLU A 42 -12.21 15.34 -16.24
N ILE A 43 -11.22 15.18 -15.36
CA ILE A 43 -10.53 13.90 -15.15
C ILE A 43 -11.50 12.83 -14.63
N GLN A 44 -12.41 13.19 -13.71
CA GLN A 44 -13.42 12.26 -13.22
C GLN A 44 -14.39 11.83 -14.32
N ALA A 45 -14.75 12.73 -15.24
CA ALA A 45 -15.61 12.41 -16.37
C ALA A 45 -14.94 11.44 -17.35
N GLN A 46 -13.61 11.55 -17.53
CA GLN A 46 -12.83 10.66 -18.39
C GLN A 46 -12.53 9.30 -17.74
N ASN A 47 -12.58 9.21 -16.41
CA ASN A 47 -12.31 7.98 -15.68
C ASN A 47 -13.46 7.64 -14.71
N PRO A 48 -14.47 6.87 -15.15
CA PRO A 48 -15.61 6.49 -14.31
C PRO A 48 -15.22 5.71 -13.05
N ALA A 49 -14.17 4.91 -13.12
CA ALA A 49 -13.66 4.14 -11.96
C ALA A 49 -13.13 5.09 -10.88
N LEU A 50 -12.40 6.13 -11.27
CA LEU A 50 -11.92 7.16 -10.36
C LEU A 50 -13.08 7.94 -9.73
N TYR A 51 -14.07 8.31 -10.54
CA TYR A 51 -15.30 8.97 -10.06
C TYR A 51 -15.98 8.15 -8.96
N ILE A 52 -16.23 6.85 -9.21
CA ILE A 52 -16.88 5.95 -8.24
C ILE A 52 -16.03 5.79 -6.98
N SER A 53 -14.71 5.69 -7.10
CA SER A 53 -13.80 5.49 -5.97
C SER A 53 -13.72 6.71 -5.03
N LEU A 54 -13.94 7.91 -5.57
CA LEU A 54 -13.85 9.18 -4.84
C LEU A 54 -15.21 9.75 -4.42
N ARG A 55 -16.32 9.12 -4.83
CA ARG A 55 -17.67 9.58 -4.47
C ARG A 55 -17.89 9.63 -2.98
N ASN A 56 -18.85 10.45 -2.56
CA ASN A 56 -19.33 10.45 -1.19
C ASN A 56 -19.93 9.09 -0.85
N GLN A 57 -19.41 8.43 0.19
CA GLN A 57 -19.88 7.11 0.60
C GLN A 57 -19.55 6.78 2.04
N PHE A 58 -20.39 5.95 2.65
CA PHE A 58 -20.08 5.30 3.91
C PHE A 58 -19.19 4.06 3.70
N ILE A 59 -18.30 3.83 4.65
CA ILE A 59 -17.45 2.63 4.71
C ILE A 59 -17.64 2.00 6.10
N PRO A 60 -18.73 1.22 6.30
CA PRO A 60 -18.93 0.47 7.53
C PRO A 60 -18.04 -0.76 7.51
N LYS A 61 -17.03 -0.82 8.39
CA LYS A 61 -15.99 -1.86 8.44
C LYS A 61 -16.01 -2.63 9.74
N MET A 62 -15.60 -3.89 9.64
CA MET A 62 -15.11 -4.74 10.71
C MET A 62 -13.69 -5.15 10.35
N GLU A 63 -12.80 -5.18 11.34
CA GLU A 63 -11.40 -5.51 11.09
C GLU A 63 -10.85 -6.41 12.19
N TYR A 64 -10.03 -7.38 11.76
CA TYR A 64 -9.24 -8.21 12.66
C TYR A 64 -7.79 -8.17 12.23
N THR A 65 -6.89 -7.82 13.17
CA THR A 65 -5.45 -7.82 12.97
C THR A 65 -4.79 -8.80 13.93
N TYR A 66 -4.01 -9.72 13.36
CA TYR A 66 -3.10 -10.58 14.10
C TYR A 66 -1.68 -10.07 13.92
N THR A 67 -0.94 -9.93 15.02
CA THR A 67 0.48 -9.56 15.00
C THR A 67 1.29 -10.60 15.78
N TYR A 68 2.31 -11.13 15.14
CA TYR A 68 3.35 -11.93 15.74
C TYR A 68 4.65 -11.13 15.76
N ASP A 69 5.24 -10.96 16.94
CA ASP A 69 6.53 -10.27 17.13
C ASP A 69 7.33 -11.00 18.19
N ASN A 70 8.46 -11.57 17.82
CA ASN A 70 9.32 -12.27 18.74
C ASN A 70 10.60 -11.50 19.12
N ALA A 71 10.71 -10.22 18.74
CA ALA A 71 11.90 -9.41 19.02
C ALA A 71 12.19 -9.28 20.52
N SER A 72 11.15 -9.24 21.36
CA SER A 72 11.25 -9.18 22.82
C SER A 72 11.43 -10.53 23.50
N ALA A 73 11.34 -11.64 22.79
CA ALA A 73 11.46 -12.97 23.38
C ALA A 73 12.92 -13.29 23.71
N ARG A 74 13.11 -13.90 24.88
CA ARG A 74 14.44 -14.21 25.40
C ARG A 74 15.20 -15.16 24.47
N GLY A 75 16.46 -14.82 24.14
CA GLY A 75 17.36 -15.66 23.35
C GLY A 75 17.16 -15.56 21.83
N ILE A 76 16.28 -14.73 21.34
CA ILE A 76 16.06 -14.56 19.90
C ILE A 76 17.14 -13.63 19.33
N LYS A 77 18.03 -14.21 18.49
CA LYS A 77 19.06 -13.44 17.75
C LYS A 77 18.49 -12.80 16.49
N ASN A 78 17.61 -13.50 15.78
CA ASN A 78 17.07 -13.11 14.48
C ASN A 78 15.55 -12.95 14.58
N PRO A 79 15.05 -11.77 14.96
CA PRO A 79 13.63 -11.56 15.18
C PRO A 79 12.83 -11.59 13.89
N ILE A 80 11.60 -12.06 14.05
CA ILE A 80 10.56 -12.09 13.02
C ILE A 80 9.38 -11.25 13.51
N TRP A 81 8.84 -10.45 12.61
CA TRP A 81 7.58 -9.77 12.80
C TRP A 81 6.64 -10.11 11.64
N TRP A 82 5.43 -10.48 11.96
CA TRP A 82 4.39 -10.77 10.98
C TRP A 82 3.07 -10.16 11.42
N GLN A 83 2.42 -9.44 10.52
CA GLN A 83 1.09 -8.89 10.75
C GLN A 83 0.19 -9.25 9.58
N SER A 84 -1.03 -9.67 9.90
CA SER A 84 -2.10 -9.88 8.91
C SER A 84 -3.37 -9.22 9.38
N THR A 85 -3.95 -8.42 8.51
CA THR A 85 -5.21 -7.70 8.74
C THR A 85 -6.24 -8.14 7.72
N VAL A 86 -7.39 -8.57 8.21
CA VAL A 86 -8.58 -8.86 7.39
C VAL A 86 -9.63 -7.79 7.68
N THR A 87 -10.08 -7.11 6.65
CA THR A 87 -11.13 -6.09 6.72
C THR A 87 -12.36 -6.55 5.93
N SER A 88 -13.52 -6.46 6.53
CA SER A 88 -14.83 -6.73 5.90
C SER A 88 -15.65 -5.45 5.95
N ALA A 89 -15.98 -4.88 4.80
CA ALA A 89 -16.75 -3.65 4.70
C ALA A 89 -18.12 -3.89 4.05
N GLY A 90 -19.18 -3.27 4.61
CA GLY A 90 -20.53 -3.29 4.08
C GLY A 90 -21.25 -4.65 4.09
N ASN A 91 -20.56 -5.73 4.48
CA ASN A 91 -21.13 -7.07 4.47
C ASN A 91 -22.20 -7.26 5.54
N LEU A 92 -21.93 -6.83 6.78
CA LEU A 92 -22.94 -6.86 7.85
C LEU A 92 -24.16 -5.99 7.48
N THR A 93 -23.92 -4.80 6.93
CA THR A 93 -24.99 -3.93 6.44
C THR A 93 -25.83 -4.64 5.36
N SER A 94 -25.18 -5.32 4.40
CA SER A 94 -25.86 -6.06 3.34
C SER A 94 -26.65 -7.28 3.86
N VAL A 95 -26.17 -7.94 4.92
CA VAL A 95 -26.91 -9.01 5.62
C VAL A 95 -28.18 -8.44 6.28
N ILE A 96 -28.09 -7.30 6.94
CA ILE A 96 -29.26 -6.63 7.52
C ILE A 96 -30.27 -6.29 6.43
N TYR A 97 -29.83 -5.71 5.30
CA TYR A 97 -30.73 -5.41 4.17
C TYR A 97 -31.40 -6.68 3.61
N ARG A 98 -30.68 -7.82 3.58
CA ARG A 98 -31.25 -9.10 3.18
C ARG A 98 -32.35 -9.57 4.14
N ALA A 99 -32.20 -9.37 5.44
CA ALA A 99 -33.23 -9.69 6.43
C ALA A 99 -34.53 -8.87 6.21
N PHE A 100 -34.42 -7.69 5.58
CA PHE A 100 -35.55 -6.84 5.17
C PHE A 100 -35.98 -7.08 3.71
N GLY A 101 -35.65 -8.24 3.10
CA GLY A 101 -36.14 -8.67 1.79
C GLY A 101 -35.35 -8.11 0.59
N GLN A 102 -34.23 -7.42 0.80
CA GLN A 102 -33.39 -6.95 -0.30
C GLN A 102 -32.28 -7.95 -0.62
N SER A 103 -31.87 -8.06 -1.90
CA SER A 103 -30.76 -8.94 -2.28
C SER A 103 -29.43 -8.48 -1.66
N PHE A 104 -28.64 -9.44 -1.17
CA PHE A 104 -27.29 -9.16 -0.65
C PHE A 104 -26.37 -8.50 -1.70
N SER A 105 -26.47 -8.93 -2.93
CA SER A 105 -25.67 -8.45 -4.07
C SER A 105 -26.31 -7.31 -4.86
N LYS A 106 -27.47 -6.78 -4.41
CA LYS A 106 -28.10 -5.64 -5.07
C LYS A 106 -27.14 -4.43 -5.01
N GLU A 107 -27.00 -3.77 -6.13
CA GLU A 107 -26.27 -2.49 -6.24
C GLU A 107 -27.11 -1.33 -5.71
N ASP A 108 -26.43 -0.21 -5.40
CA ASP A 108 -27.04 1.06 -4.94
C ASP A 108 -27.88 0.99 -3.65
N LYS A 109 -27.56 0.04 -2.74
CA LYS A 109 -28.07 0.13 -1.38
C LYS A 109 -27.47 1.33 -0.67
N ARG A 110 -28.30 2.07 0.07
CA ARG A 110 -27.92 3.32 0.71
C ARG A 110 -28.15 3.26 2.21
N LEU A 111 -27.16 3.67 2.98
CA LEU A 111 -27.27 3.92 4.41
C LEU A 111 -27.49 5.43 4.60
N LEU A 112 -28.59 5.84 5.25
CA LEU A 112 -28.98 7.25 5.42
C LEU A 112 -28.93 8.04 4.08
N ASN A 113 -29.47 7.46 3.03
CA ASN A 113 -29.51 8.05 1.68
C ASN A 113 -28.14 8.20 0.97
N VAL A 114 -27.05 7.67 1.56
CA VAL A 114 -25.72 7.69 0.98
C VAL A 114 -25.28 6.26 0.63
N PRO A 115 -24.69 6.01 -0.55
CA PRO A 115 -24.18 4.68 -0.91
C PRO A 115 -23.10 4.24 0.06
N PHE A 116 -23.01 2.94 0.32
CA PHE A 116 -21.95 2.38 1.14
C PHE A 116 -21.06 1.43 0.36
N ALA A 117 -19.78 1.38 0.73
CA ALA A 117 -18.82 0.47 0.14
C ALA A 117 -19.05 -0.97 0.64
N GLN A 118 -18.84 -1.95 -0.25
CA GLN A 118 -18.87 -3.36 0.08
C GLN A 118 -17.65 -4.06 -0.50
N PHE A 119 -16.76 -4.58 0.38
CA PHE A 119 -15.54 -5.26 -0.02
C PHE A 119 -14.98 -6.15 1.09
N VAL A 120 -14.05 -7.01 0.71
CA VAL A 120 -13.13 -7.71 1.62
C VAL A 120 -11.71 -7.31 1.24
N LYS A 121 -10.87 -7.05 2.25
CA LYS A 121 -9.47 -6.68 2.08
C LYS A 121 -8.61 -7.52 3.00
N LEU A 122 -7.54 -8.08 2.43
CA LEU A 122 -6.45 -8.72 3.15
C LEU A 122 -5.20 -7.86 2.98
N ASN A 123 -4.51 -7.60 4.07
CA ASN A 123 -3.19 -6.99 4.06
C ASN A 123 -2.28 -7.78 4.97
N THR A 124 -1.18 -8.31 4.46
CA THR A 124 -0.21 -9.07 5.25
C THR A 124 1.20 -8.57 5.00
N GLU A 125 1.99 -8.50 6.05
CA GLU A 125 3.37 -8.06 5.99
C GLU A 125 4.24 -8.93 6.89
N PHE A 126 5.35 -9.40 6.36
CA PHE A 126 6.35 -10.21 7.04
C PHE A 126 7.68 -9.46 7.03
N ARG A 127 8.34 -9.39 8.18
CA ARG A 127 9.67 -8.79 8.35
C ARG A 127 10.59 -9.79 9.05
N HIS A 128 11.84 -9.81 8.64
CA HIS A 128 12.87 -10.60 9.28
C HIS A 128 14.15 -9.77 9.40
N LEU A 129 14.75 -9.77 10.58
CA LEU A 129 16.04 -9.15 10.84
C LEU A 129 17.08 -10.25 11.12
N TRP A 130 18.00 -10.43 10.22
CA TRP A 130 19.14 -11.33 10.39
C TRP A 130 20.32 -10.55 10.93
N ASN A 131 20.63 -10.75 12.22
CA ASN A 131 21.83 -10.21 12.88
C ASN A 131 23.01 -11.14 12.60
N MET A 132 23.81 -10.85 11.56
CA MET A 132 24.98 -11.63 11.20
C MET A 132 26.02 -11.54 12.33
N ASP A 133 26.37 -10.31 12.72
CA ASP A 133 27.23 -9.97 13.84
C ASP A 133 26.82 -8.63 14.49
N LYS A 134 27.68 -8.06 15.36
CA LYS A 134 27.41 -6.80 16.05
C LYS A 134 27.38 -5.57 15.13
N ASN A 135 28.00 -5.68 13.96
CA ASN A 135 28.19 -4.58 13.02
C ASN A 135 27.45 -4.77 11.69
N ASN A 136 26.91 -5.96 11.43
CA ASN A 136 26.32 -6.33 10.16
C ASN A 136 24.95 -6.99 10.36
N LYS A 137 23.93 -6.45 9.66
CA LYS A 137 22.56 -6.94 9.73
C LYS A 137 21.94 -6.94 8.34
N ILE A 138 21.07 -7.90 8.08
CA ILE A 138 20.20 -7.90 6.89
C ILE A 138 18.76 -7.81 7.37
N ALA A 139 18.06 -6.76 6.97
CA ALA A 139 16.63 -6.63 7.17
C ALA A 139 15.90 -6.98 5.87
N SER A 140 14.84 -7.76 5.95
CA SER A 140 13.99 -8.11 4.81
C SER A 140 12.52 -7.91 5.15
N ARG A 141 11.74 -7.56 4.13
CA ARG A 141 10.30 -7.34 4.22
C ARG A 141 9.62 -7.88 2.98
N VAL A 142 8.47 -8.52 3.17
CA VAL A 142 7.52 -8.84 2.09
C VAL A 142 6.15 -8.38 2.53
N ALA A 143 5.47 -7.62 1.68
CA ALA A 143 4.12 -7.14 1.91
C ALA A 143 3.20 -7.52 0.75
N LEU A 144 2.04 -8.08 1.08
CA LEU A 144 1.00 -8.48 0.14
C LEU A 144 -0.31 -7.83 0.56
N GLY A 145 -1.08 -7.36 -0.42
CA GLY A 145 -2.40 -6.82 -0.20
C GLY A 145 -3.35 -7.25 -1.30
N ALA A 146 -4.57 -7.61 -0.95
CA ALA A 146 -5.64 -7.92 -1.89
C ALA A 146 -6.95 -7.30 -1.42
N LEU A 147 -7.69 -6.67 -2.33
CA LEU A 147 -8.96 -6.02 -2.07
C LEU A 147 -9.96 -6.41 -3.16
N PHE A 148 -11.08 -6.98 -2.76
CA PHE A 148 -12.19 -7.38 -3.62
C PHE A 148 -13.43 -6.56 -3.29
N ALA A 149 -13.83 -5.67 -4.19
CA ALA A 149 -15.10 -4.98 -4.12
C ALA A 149 -16.18 -5.78 -4.87
N TYR A 150 -17.36 -5.88 -4.29
CA TYR A 150 -18.50 -6.64 -4.85
C TYR A 150 -19.83 -6.13 -4.29
N GLY A 151 -20.93 -6.68 -4.81
CA GLY A 151 -22.28 -6.37 -4.34
C GLY A 151 -22.63 -4.91 -4.52
N ASN A 152 -22.71 -4.17 -3.45
CA ASN A 152 -23.15 -2.77 -3.47
C ASN A 152 -22.20 -1.82 -4.22
N ALA A 153 -20.93 -2.16 -4.37
CA ALA A 153 -19.95 -1.38 -5.11
C ALA A 153 -18.96 -2.29 -5.81
N THR A 154 -18.82 -2.16 -7.12
CA THR A 154 -17.85 -2.92 -7.92
C THR A 154 -16.44 -2.33 -7.86
N ILE A 155 -16.31 -1.08 -7.43
CA ILE A 155 -15.06 -0.35 -7.31
C ILE A 155 -14.86 0.06 -5.84
N ALA A 156 -13.68 -0.26 -5.32
CA ALA A 156 -13.32 0.06 -3.94
C ALA A 156 -13.09 1.56 -3.74
N PRO A 157 -13.40 2.11 -2.54
CA PRO A 157 -13.07 3.48 -2.19
C PRO A 157 -11.58 3.76 -2.39
N TYR A 158 -11.26 4.94 -2.92
CA TYR A 158 -9.87 5.37 -3.15
C TYR A 158 -9.01 5.28 -1.88
N SER A 159 -9.58 5.65 -0.72
CA SER A 159 -8.92 5.58 0.57
C SER A 159 -8.53 4.18 1.02
N GLU A 160 -9.13 3.13 0.44
CA GLU A 160 -8.86 1.74 0.77
C GLU A 160 -7.94 1.04 -0.23
N GLN A 161 -7.70 1.64 -1.40
CA GLN A 161 -6.81 1.09 -2.42
C GLN A 161 -5.35 1.17 -1.99
N PHE A 162 -4.55 0.25 -2.51
CA PHE A 162 -3.11 0.20 -2.27
C PHE A 162 -2.36 1.13 -3.23
N TYR A 163 -1.21 1.60 -2.77
CA TYR A 163 -0.21 2.31 -3.56
C TYR A 163 1.19 1.93 -3.08
N VAL A 164 2.21 2.21 -3.89
CA VAL A 164 3.62 1.96 -3.58
C VAL A 164 4.47 3.19 -3.88
N GLY A 165 5.75 3.11 -3.50
CA GLY A 165 6.72 4.21 -3.62
C GLY A 165 6.88 5.00 -2.33
N GLY A 166 7.98 5.75 -2.25
CA GLY A 166 8.35 6.56 -1.10
C GLY A 166 9.26 5.86 -0.09
N ALA A 167 9.60 6.60 0.94
CA ALA A 167 10.65 6.25 1.91
C ALA A 167 10.48 4.90 2.63
N ASN A 168 9.26 4.39 2.80
CA ASN A 168 8.95 3.14 3.51
C ASN A 168 8.38 2.06 2.57
N SER A 169 8.57 2.21 1.27
CA SER A 169 8.10 1.30 0.22
C SER A 169 9.22 1.04 -0.78
N ILE A 170 9.11 1.48 -2.02
CA ILE A 170 10.14 1.35 -3.06
C ILE A 170 10.85 2.70 -3.19
N ARG A 171 12.00 2.84 -2.54
CA ARG A 171 12.69 4.13 -2.32
C ARG A 171 13.23 4.82 -3.58
N ALA A 172 13.35 4.11 -4.67
CA ALA A 172 13.71 4.70 -5.95
C ALA A 172 12.58 5.50 -6.63
N PHE A 173 11.37 5.43 -6.06
CA PHE A 173 10.16 6.02 -6.65
C PHE A 173 9.44 6.90 -5.64
N THR A 174 8.85 7.98 -6.11
CA THR A 174 7.99 8.81 -5.29
C THR A 174 6.67 8.10 -4.97
N VAL A 175 5.99 8.55 -3.93
CA VAL A 175 4.69 7.97 -3.53
C VAL A 175 3.69 8.10 -4.67
N ARG A 176 3.04 6.97 -5.04
CA ARG A 176 2.06 6.93 -6.14
C ARG A 176 2.63 7.41 -7.48
N SER A 177 3.81 6.92 -7.86
CA SER A 177 4.42 7.23 -9.14
C SER A 177 4.56 6.02 -10.07
N ILE A 178 4.15 4.84 -9.61
CA ILE A 178 4.19 3.59 -10.38
C ILE A 178 2.90 2.78 -10.17
N GLY A 179 2.55 2.00 -11.18
CA GLY A 179 1.34 1.19 -11.23
C GLY A 179 0.08 1.98 -11.62
N PRO A 180 -1.06 1.30 -11.70
CA PRO A 180 -1.23 -0.15 -11.55
C PRO A 180 -0.68 -0.95 -12.74
N GLY A 181 -0.03 -2.06 -12.45
CA GLY A 181 0.58 -2.92 -13.47
C GLY A 181 1.55 -2.18 -14.38
N GLY A 182 1.40 -2.35 -15.68
CA GLY A 182 2.16 -1.63 -16.72
C GLY A 182 1.50 -0.32 -17.18
N TYR A 183 0.46 0.15 -16.49
CA TYR A 183 -0.18 1.42 -16.82
C TYR A 183 0.68 2.60 -16.38
N HIS A 184 0.86 3.57 -17.27
CA HIS A 184 1.51 4.83 -16.99
C HIS A 184 0.63 5.98 -17.49
N PRO A 185 0.07 6.82 -16.61
CA PRO A 185 -0.75 7.95 -17.01
C PRO A 185 0.08 9.03 -17.70
N ALA A 186 -0.55 9.81 -18.56
CA ALA A 186 0.06 11.03 -19.08
C ALA A 186 0.43 11.98 -17.91
N GLU A 187 1.55 12.67 -18.04
CA GLU A 187 1.99 13.60 -17.01
C GLU A 187 0.94 14.71 -16.79
N SER A 188 0.42 14.74 -15.58
CA SER A 188 -0.51 15.78 -15.12
C SER A 188 -0.36 16.00 -13.62
N ARG A 189 -0.90 17.11 -13.14
CA ARG A 189 -0.95 17.40 -11.69
C ARG A 189 -1.68 16.32 -10.89
N TYR A 190 -2.54 15.53 -11.53
CA TYR A 190 -3.42 14.54 -10.89
C TYR A 190 -3.08 13.09 -11.27
N SER A 191 -2.00 12.86 -12.03
CA SER A 191 -1.60 11.52 -12.48
C SER A 191 -1.45 10.52 -11.33
N TYR A 192 -1.06 10.97 -10.13
CA TYR A 192 -0.96 10.15 -8.93
C TYR A 192 -2.29 9.52 -8.48
N LEU A 193 -3.44 10.05 -8.90
CA LEU A 193 -4.76 9.52 -8.55
C LEU A 193 -5.05 8.21 -9.27
N ASP A 194 -4.52 8.03 -10.47
CA ASP A 194 -4.68 6.80 -11.25
C ASP A 194 -3.72 5.69 -10.82
N GLN A 195 -2.70 6.03 -10.00
CA GLN A 195 -1.63 5.12 -9.60
C GLN A 195 -1.91 4.43 -8.28
N THR A 196 -3.07 3.79 -8.21
CA THR A 196 -3.52 2.94 -7.11
C THR A 196 -4.01 1.60 -7.64
N GLY A 197 -4.02 0.58 -6.78
CA GLY A 197 -4.43 -0.76 -7.16
C GLY A 197 -5.23 -1.49 -6.08
N THR A 198 -5.81 -2.62 -6.47
CA THR A 198 -6.54 -3.51 -5.56
C THR A 198 -5.74 -4.76 -5.17
N PHE A 199 -4.59 -4.96 -5.79
CA PHE A 199 -3.57 -5.92 -5.37
C PHE A 199 -2.25 -5.19 -5.21
N ARG A 200 -1.47 -5.55 -4.18
CA ARG A 200 -0.14 -5.00 -3.89
C ARG A 200 0.85 -6.13 -3.63
N PHE A 201 2.03 -5.99 -4.18
CA PHE A 201 3.21 -6.78 -3.84
C PHE A 201 4.39 -5.84 -3.60
N GLU A 202 5.09 -6.01 -2.48
CA GLU A 202 6.35 -5.36 -2.18
C GLU A 202 7.33 -6.36 -1.56
N ALA A 203 8.59 -6.28 -1.96
CA ALA A 203 9.71 -7.00 -1.37
C ALA A 203 10.89 -6.06 -1.21
N ASN A 204 11.48 -6.03 -0.03
CA ASN A 204 12.57 -5.14 0.32
C ASN A 204 13.67 -5.94 1.01
N VAL A 205 14.91 -5.69 0.67
CA VAL A 205 16.09 -6.21 1.37
C VAL A 205 17.05 -5.07 1.61
N GLU A 206 17.54 -4.95 2.84
CA GLU A 206 18.48 -3.91 3.24
C GLU A 206 19.63 -4.51 4.05
N TYR A 207 20.85 -4.37 3.54
CA TYR A 207 22.07 -4.67 4.28
C TYR A 207 22.51 -3.43 5.04
N ARG A 208 22.63 -3.54 6.36
CA ARG A 208 23.03 -2.50 7.31
C ARG A 208 24.39 -2.83 7.87
N PHE A 209 25.34 -1.92 7.79
CA PHE A 209 26.68 -2.07 8.34
C PHE A 209 27.08 -0.87 9.17
N ARG A 210 27.75 -1.12 10.28
CA ARG A 210 28.20 -0.05 11.18
C ARG A 210 29.42 0.63 10.61
N ILE A 211 29.36 1.96 10.43
CA ILE A 211 30.47 2.81 9.99
C ILE A 211 31.26 3.26 11.22
N PHE A 212 30.56 3.89 12.17
CA PHE A 212 31.21 4.42 13.38
C PHE A 212 30.14 4.70 14.46
N LYS A 213 30.36 4.20 15.69
CA LYS A 213 29.46 4.39 16.84
C LYS A 213 27.97 4.22 16.47
N SER A 214 27.23 5.33 16.42
CA SER A 214 25.81 5.40 16.10
C SER A 214 25.53 5.60 14.61
N ILE A 215 26.56 5.68 13.75
CA ILE A 215 26.42 5.88 12.30
C ILE A 215 26.48 4.53 11.60
N TRP A 216 25.42 4.22 10.85
CA TRP A 216 25.30 3.01 10.05
C TRP A 216 25.14 3.39 8.57
N GLY A 217 25.82 2.65 7.72
CA GLY A 217 25.55 2.62 6.29
C GLY A 217 24.49 1.58 5.95
N ALA A 218 23.81 1.79 4.84
CA ALA A 218 22.91 0.79 4.28
C ALA A 218 23.01 0.76 2.76
N THR A 219 22.83 -0.41 2.18
CA THR A 219 22.48 -0.59 0.77
C THR A 219 21.23 -1.43 0.67
N PHE A 220 20.42 -1.19 -0.35
CA PHE A 220 19.12 -1.82 -0.43
C PHE A 220 18.70 -2.17 -1.85
N LEU A 221 17.80 -3.14 -1.93
CA LEU A 221 17.08 -3.52 -3.14
C LEU A 221 15.59 -3.56 -2.79
N ASP A 222 14.79 -2.77 -3.49
CA ASP A 222 13.35 -2.66 -3.34
C ASP A 222 12.66 -3.08 -4.63
N ALA A 223 11.64 -3.91 -4.51
CA ALA A 223 10.85 -4.40 -5.63
C ALA A 223 9.36 -4.36 -5.30
N GLY A 224 8.51 -4.11 -6.28
CA GLY A 224 7.06 -4.18 -6.09
C GLY A 224 6.27 -3.36 -7.08
N ASN A 225 4.96 -3.46 -6.95
CA ASN A 225 3.97 -2.68 -7.70
C ASN A 225 2.58 -2.86 -7.09
N VAL A 226 1.61 -2.16 -7.64
CA VAL A 226 0.18 -2.42 -7.45
C VAL A 226 -0.46 -2.85 -8.77
N TRP A 227 -1.56 -3.57 -8.71
CA TRP A 227 -2.34 -4.01 -9.88
C TRP A 227 -3.82 -3.89 -9.58
N LEU A 228 -4.63 -3.90 -10.64
CA LEU A 228 -6.07 -4.09 -10.52
C LEU A 228 -6.41 -5.57 -10.65
N MET A 229 -7.29 -6.07 -9.81
CA MET A 229 -7.80 -7.45 -9.90
C MET A 229 -8.89 -7.60 -10.95
N ARG A 230 -9.46 -6.50 -11.42
CA ARG A 230 -10.45 -6.44 -12.51
C ARG A 230 -9.92 -5.56 -13.64
N LYS A 231 -10.31 -5.91 -14.87
CA LYS A 231 -10.00 -5.11 -16.04
C LYS A 231 -10.62 -3.70 -15.91
N ASP A 232 -9.84 -2.71 -16.26
CA ASP A 232 -10.24 -1.31 -16.34
C ASP A 232 -9.82 -0.76 -17.71
N GLU A 233 -10.79 -0.36 -18.52
CA GLU A 233 -10.54 0.11 -19.89
C GLU A 233 -9.87 1.49 -19.91
N ALA A 234 -10.07 2.30 -18.88
CA ALA A 234 -9.40 3.59 -18.73
C ALA A 234 -7.92 3.44 -18.34
N ARG A 235 -7.52 2.27 -17.83
CA ARG A 235 -6.14 1.96 -17.41
C ARG A 235 -5.66 0.66 -18.05
N PRO A 236 -5.30 0.68 -19.34
CA PRO A 236 -4.81 -0.51 -20.05
C PRO A 236 -3.54 -1.06 -19.38
N ASN A 237 -3.31 -2.38 -19.48
CA ASN A 237 -2.19 -3.10 -18.86
C ASN A 237 -2.12 -3.02 -17.32
N SER A 238 -3.18 -2.59 -16.65
CA SER A 238 -3.25 -2.44 -15.19
C SER A 238 -3.63 -3.72 -14.46
N GLN A 239 -4.23 -4.68 -15.17
CA GLN A 239 -4.75 -5.92 -14.58
C GLN A 239 -3.63 -6.86 -14.16
N LEU A 240 -3.81 -7.56 -13.03
CA LEU A 240 -2.92 -8.60 -12.56
C LEU A 240 -3.00 -9.83 -13.48
N GLU A 241 -1.92 -10.10 -14.18
CA GLU A 241 -1.77 -11.27 -15.04
C GLU A 241 -0.44 -11.95 -14.77
N LEU A 242 -0.43 -13.28 -14.56
CA LEU A 242 0.78 -14.03 -14.22
C LEU A 242 1.87 -13.93 -15.30
N LYS A 243 1.46 -13.78 -16.57
CA LYS A 243 2.39 -13.69 -17.72
C LYS A 243 3.16 -12.37 -17.73
N THR A 244 2.52 -11.27 -17.34
CA THR A 244 3.12 -9.93 -17.35
C THR A 244 3.68 -9.53 -15.98
N PHE A 245 3.30 -10.23 -14.92
CA PHE A 245 3.69 -9.93 -13.54
C PHE A 245 5.19 -9.67 -13.37
N PRO A 246 6.15 -10.51 -13.84
CA PRO A 246 7.57 -10.27 -13.65
C PRO A 246 8.08 -8.99 -14.33
N LYS A 247 7.50 -8.63 -15.49
CA LYS A 247 7.83 -7.42 -16.25
C LYS A 247 7.23 -6.16 -15.66
N GLN A 248 6.21 -6.31 -14.83
CA GLN A 248 5.51 -5.20 -14.20
C GLN A 248 5.95 -4.97 -12.76
N ILE A 249 7.00 -5.64 -12.27
CA ILE A 249 7.60 -5.37 -10.97
C ILE A 249 8.60 -4.23 -11.13
N ALA A 250 8.31 -3.07 -10.56
CA ALA A 250 9.29 -1.99 -10.45
C ALA A 250 10.44 -2.43 -9.54
N LEU A 251 11.68 -2.09 -9.93
CA LEU A 251 12.88 -2.44 -9.18
C LEU A 251 13.72 -1.19 -8.94
N GLY A 252 14.18 -1.01 -7.72
CA GLY A 252 15.06 0.08 -7.34
C GLY A 252 16.14 -0.36 -6.36
N THR A 253 17.25 0.32 -6.39
CA THR A 253 18.38 0.10 -5.46
C THR A 253 18.89 1.44 -4.94
N GLY A 254 19.76 1.38 -3.94
CA GLY A 254 20.35 2.61 -3.42
C GLY A 254 21.21 2.39 -2.20
N VAL A 255 21.65 3.52 -1.67
CA VAL A 255 22.47 3.60 -0.47
C VAL A 255 21.86 4.60 0.51
N GLY A 256 22.21 4.46 1.78
CA GLY A 256 21.73 5.40 2.77
C GLY A 256 22.57 5.43 4.03
N ILE A 257 22.35 6.46 4.82
CA ILE A 257 22.98 6.65 6.12
C ILE A 257 21.90 6.64 7.20
N ARG A 258 22.22 6.00 8.35
CA ARG A 258 21.38 5.94 9.53
C ARG A 258 22.15 6.50 10.70
N TYR A 259 21.56 7.43 11.42
CA TYR A 259 22.06 7.91 12.69
C TYR A 259 21.15 7.37 13.79
N ASP A 260 21.63 6.34 14.49
CA ASP A 260 20.90 5.61 15.52
C ASP A 260 21.24 6.17 16.90
N MET A 261 20.24 6.80 17.53
CA MET A 261 20.34 7.40 18.87
C MET A 261 19.68 6.51 19.95
N ASP A 262 19.47 5.22 19.70
CA ASP A 262 18.76 4.25 20.53
C ASP A 262 17.24 4.52 20.65
N ILE A 263 16.85 5.76 20.89
CA ILE A 263 15.44 6.19 21.00
C ILE A 263 14.87 6.56 19.63
N LEU A 264 15.70 7.08 18.74
CA LEU A 264 15.31 7.66 17.46
C LEU A 264 16.37 7.38 16.40
N VAL A 265 15.95 6.99 15.22
CA VAL A 265 16.82 6.79 14.07
C VAL A 265 16.50 7.82 13.00
N PHE A 266 17.47 8.65 12.64
CA PHE A 266 17.39 9.49 11.45
C PHE A 266 18.01 8.75 10.28
N ARG A 267 17.34 8.79 9.14
CA ARG A 267 17.89 8.20 7.92
C ARG A 267 17.77 9.11 6.72
N LEU A 268 18.76 9.01 5.85
CA LEU A 268 18.83 9.65 4.55
C LEU A 268 19.11 8.55 3.51
N ASP A 269 18.20 8.36 2.60
CA ASP A 269 18.28 7.34 1.53
C ASP A 269 18.40 8.01 0.16
N PHE A 270 19.26 7.45 -0.68
CA PHE A 270 19.46 7.82 -2.08
C PHE A 270 19.10 6.59 -2.92
N GLY A 271 18.00 6.64 -3.65
CA GLY A 271 17.47 5.54 -4.44
C GLY A 271 17.50 5.85 -5.93
N ILE A 272 17.80 4.85 -6.74
CA ILE A 272 17.73 4.90 -8.20
C ILE A 272 16.89 3.76 -8.73
N PRO A 273 16.01 3.98 -9.73
CA PRO A 273 15.28 2.91 -10.39
C PRO A 273 16.23 2.06 -11.23
N LEU A 274 15.98 0.77 -11.26
CA LEU A 274 16.64 -0.19 -12.16
C LEU A 274 15.67 -0.66 -13.25
N HIS A 275 14.39 -0.80 -12.91
CA HIS A 275 13.34 -1.23 -13.83
C HIS A 275 12.06 -0.46 -13.58
N LEU A 276 11.46 0.04 -14.67
CA LEU A 276 10.13 0.67 -14.69
C LEU A 276 9.09 -0.36 -15.12
N PRO A 277 7.90 -0.42 -14.49
CA PRO A 277 6.90 -1.46 -14.75
C PRO A 277 6.14 -1.27 -16.07
N TYR A 278 6.47 -0.26 -16.84
CA TYR A 278 5.85 0.09 -18.12
C TYR A 278 6.89 0.22 -19.21
N ASP A 279 6.44 0.17 -20.47
CA ASP A 279 7.32 0.28 -21.63
C ASP A 279 7.91 1.69 -21.75
N THR A 280 9.19 1.77 -22.08
CA THR A 280 9.94 3.00 -22.33
C THR A 280 10.63 2.94 -23.70
N GLU A 281 11.27 4.03 -24.10
CA GLU A 281 12.08 4.06 -25.33
C GLU A 281 13.28 3.09 -25.31
N ARG A 282 13.67 2.64 -24.11
CA ARG A 282 14.78 1.69 -23.92
C ARG A 282 14.27 0.25 -23.88
N SER A 283 14.76 -0.58 -24.77
CA SER A 283 14.45 -2.02 -24.77
C SER A 283 15.21 -2.77 -23.68
N GLY A 284 14.68 -3.94 -23.27
CA GLY A 284 15.26 -4.83 -22.27
C GLY A 284 14.69 -4.64 -20.87
N TYR A 285 15.16 -5.46 -19.91
CA TYR A 285 14.63 -5.43 -18.55
C TYR A 285 15.02 -4.12 -17.83
N TYR A 286 16.26 -3.68 -17.95
CA TYR A 286 16.73 -2.41 -17.34
C TYR A 286 16.38 -1.24 -18.26
N ASN A 287 15.11 -0.86 -18.27
CA ASN A 287 14.48 0.06 -19.21
C ASN A 287 14.46 1.53 -18.77
N VAL A 288 15.19 1.89 -17.73
CA VAL A 288 15.24 3.26 -17.20
C VAL A 288 15.89 4.21 -18.19
N THR A 289 15.20 5.31 -18.49
CA THR A 289 15.67 6.38 -19.38
C THR A 289 16.01 7.65 -18.59
N GLY A 290 16.68 8.59 -19.22
CA GLY A 290 17.07 9.86 -18.60
C GLY A 290 18.41 9.82 -17.89
N SER A 291 18.80 10.96 -17.30
CA SER A 291 20.06 11.09 -16.56
C SER A 291 19.95 10.56 -15.14
N PHE A 292 21.08 10.14 -14.56
CA PHE A 292 21.17 9.70 -13.17
C PHE A 292 20.51 10.67 -12.19
N MET A 293 20.79 11.97 -12.33
CA MET A 293 20.25 13.00 -11.43
C MET A 293 18.75 13.18 -11.52
N LYS A 294 18.14 12.94 -12.70
CA LYS A 294 16.67 12.97 -12.86
C LYS A 294 15.99 11.80 -12.16
N ASN A 295 16.67 10.68 -12.11
CA ASN A 295 16.14 9.44 -11.54
C ASN A 295 16.52 9.26 -10.06
N LEU A 296 17.31 10.14 -9.49
CA LEU A 296 17.74 10.06 -8.09
C LEU A 296 16.61 10.48 -7.15
N GLY A 297 16.07 9.51 -6.41
CA GLY A 297 15.16 9.73 -5.30
C GLY A 297 15.95 10.00 -4.01
N ILE A 298 15.62 11.09 -3.31
CA ILE A 298 16.21 11.42 -2.01
C ILE A 298 15.11 11.40 -0.96
N HIS A 299 15.28 10.59 0.09
CA HIS A 299 14.31 10.45 1.16
C HIS A 299 14.96 10.70 2.52
N PHE A 300 14.46 11.71 3.23
CA PHE A 300 14.71 11.87 4.66
C PHE A 300 13.55 11.26 5.44
N ALA A 301 13.84 10.46 6.46
CA ALA A 301 12.81 9.85 7.29
C ALA A 301 13.31 9.57 8.71
N ILE A 302 12.36 9.34 9.62
CA ILE A 302 12.60 8.95 11.01
C ILE A 302 12.19 7.49 11.17
N GLY A 303 13.03 6.69 11.83
CA GLY A 303 12.87 5.25 11.99
C GLY A 303 13.48 4.44 10.86
N TYR A 304 13.52 3.12 11.06
CA TYR A 304 13.90 2.19 10.00
C TYR A 304 12.75 2.04 8.99
N PRO A 305 13.02 1.70 7.70
CA PRO A 305 11.97 1.62 6.68
C PRO A 305 11.00 0.46 6.92
N PHE A 306 11.45 -0.57 7.61
CA PHE A 306 10.70 -1.75 8.04
C PHE A 306 11.44 -2.49 9.16
#